data_35842082dfa74700883d00ee101e75c6
#
_entry.id   35842082dfa74700883d00ee101e75c6
#
_cell.length_a   1.000
_cell.length_b   1.000
_cell.length_c   1.000
_cell.angle_alpha   90.00
_cell.angle_beta   90.00
_cell.angle_gamma   90.00
#
_symmetry.space_group_name_H-M   'P 1'
#
loop_
_entity.id
_entity.type
_entity.pdbx_description
1 polymer ?
#
loop_
_entity_poly.entity_id
_entity_poly.type
_entity_poly.pdbx_seq_one_letter_code
_entity_poly.pdbx_strand_id
1 'polypeptide(L)'
;MIPQTIHRLPFKGIRPSSSSRKRVTRNDRDVKDEWVKRGSAADAPNPFVEAKAGGWTARGGVAVAKSLLRDRYPVACQAQRSGPMLFSRAPTSFGVAAIPMILAANANAQGSHVGEWRHPSAWDKPASNLENAVRLARIAEGGKFDLLFLADGNGVRNLDKPDLFAATSPSDRPAVFEPVTLLSALAMVTRRIGLVATTTTTYDEPFSVARRFASLDHISKGRAGWNLVTTSNPGDALNFSHDAHAARDDRYARAGEFAQIVKGLWDSWADDAFPQDKTSGRYLDPSRVHALNHMGAHFSVAGPLNAPRPVQGHPVIFSAGQSETGKELSAATADCVFAIEGSIDRAQRLYADLKERLPRYGRTSESLKVLSGVTIFVGETEAEADALFQELENLVPPAVGLEYLSKMVGTSLAAYPLDGSMPKLDSEHVGPTGIGKAIIAMAAAEALTVRQTYKRILPQMAGNLFKGSPKRIADIMEEWYRGKACDGFMIAAPVVPTGLERFIRLVVPELQRRGLFRTEYEGRTLRENLGLARPANRFFPHPAKALEG
;
A
#
# COMPACT_ATOMS: atom_id res chain seq x y z
N MET A 1 -29.81 -42.64 -16.86
CA MET A 1 -31.09 -42.03 -17.28
C MET A 1 -31.78 -41.49 -16.03
N ILE A 2 -31.62 -40.24 -15.73
CA ILE A 2 -32.41 -39.49 -14.74
C ILE A 2 -32.48 -38.04 -15.27
N PRO A 3 -33.64 -37.42 -15.43
CA PRO A 3 -33.76 -36.12 -16.02
C PRO A 3 -33.54 -35.01 -15.01
N GLN A 4 -32.78 -34.00 -15.43
CA GLN A 4 -32.66 -32.72 -14.75
C GLN A 4 -33.91 -31.88 -14.99
N THR A 5 -34.56 -31.47 -13.90
CA THR A 5 -35.66 -30.47 -13.96
C THR A 5 -35.15 -29.18 -13.32
N ILE A 6 -34.89 -28.17 -14.15
CA ILE A 6 -34.54 -26.82 -13.71
C ILE A 6 -35.86 -26.04 -13.58
N HIS A 7 -36.23 -25.66 -12.35
CA HIS A 7 -37.32 -24.70 -12.12
C HIS A 7 -36.85 -23.28 -12.35
N ARG A 8 -37.33 -22.66 -13.42
CA ARG A 8 -37.24 -21.21 -13.65
C ARG A 8 -38.45 -20.53 -12.98
N LEU A 9 -38.22 -19.56 -12.15
CA LEU A 9 -39.22 -18.61 -11.67
C LEU A 9 -39.46 -17.53 -12.72
N PRO A 10 -40.70 -17.06 -12.92
CA PRO A 10 -41.06 -16.17 -14.02
C PRO A 10 -40.85 -14.70 -13.67
N PHE A 11 -40.02 -14.00 -14.42
CA PHE A 11 -40.04 -12.54 -14.48
C PHE A 11 -41.24 -12.09 -15.32
N LYS A 12 -42.14 -11.29 -14.76
CA LYS A 12 -43.24 -10.62 -15.46
C LYS A 12 -42.67 -9.52 -16.36
N GLY A 13 -42.76 -9.73 -17.67
CA GLY A 13 -42.33 -8.78 -18.65
C GLY A 13 -43.29 -7.59 -18.82
N ILE A 14 -42.70 -6.42 -19.01
CA ILE A 14 -43.36 -5.23 -19.57
C ILE A 14 -43.21 -5.34 -21.11
N ARG A 15 -44.33 -5.37 -21.83
CA ARG A 15 -44.35 -5.38 -23.32
C ARG A 15 -44.14 -3.96 -23.83
N PRO A 16 -43.27 -3.74 -24.83
CA PRO A 16 -43.35 -2.54 -25.67
C PRO A 16 -44.29 -2.78 -26.87
N SER A 17 -45.07 -1.76 -27.15
CA SER A 17 -46.03 -1.70 -28.24
C SER A 17 -45.33 -1.71 -29.63
N SER A 18 -45.96 -2.40 -30.57
CA SER A 18 -45.58 -2.52 -31.98
C SER A 18 -45.74 -1.20 -32.73
N SER A 19 -44.68 -0.74 -33.41
CA SER A 19 -44.82 0.08 -34.63
C SER A 19 -43.69 -0.23 -35.62
N SER A 20 -44.12 -0.74 -36.72
CA SER A 20 -43.56 -0.83 -38.10
C SER A 20 -42.05 -0.57 -38.32
N ARG A 21 -41.36 -1.63 -38.70
CA ARG A 21 -40.06 -1.61 -39.40
C ARG A 21 -40.20 -1.03 -40.81
N LYS A 22 -39.51 0.08 -41.09
CA LYS A 22 -39.02 0.40 -42.43
C LYS A 22 -37.50 0.26 -42.43
N ARG A 23 -36.98 -0.69 -43.24
CA ARG A 23 -35.57 -0.80 -43.59
C ARG A 23 -35.16 0.42 -44.41
N VAL A 24 -34.17 1.15 -43.99
CA VAL A 24 -33.44 2.10 -44.83
C VAL A 24 -31.98 1.65 -44.79
N THR A 25 -31.51 1.13 -45.91
CA THR A 25 -30.07 0.93 -46.18
C THR A 25 -29.47 2.30 -46.48
N ARG A 26 -28.54 2.77 -45.70
CA ARG A 26 -27.77 4.00 -45.97
C ARG A 26 -26.30 3.62 -46.17
N ASN A 27 -25.74 4.12 -47.26
CA ASN A 27 -24.41 3.85 -47.75
C ASN A 27 -23.38 4.65 -46.96
N ASP A 28 -22.24 4.03 -46.56
CA ASP A 28 -21.17 4.58 -45.72
C ASP A 28 -20.34 5.74 -46.32
N ARG A 29 -20.81 6.38 -47.39
CA ARG A 29 -20.09 7.51 -48.03
C ARG A 29 -20.52 8.90 -47.58
N ASP A 30 -21.67 9.05 -46.92
CA ASP A 30 -22.25 10.38 -46.64
C ASP A 30 -21.88 10.94 -45.24
N VAL A 31 -21.13 10.20 -44.43
CA VAL A 31 -20.77 10.66 -43.05
C VAL A 31 -19.51 11.52 -43.03
N LYS A 32 -18.72 11.56 -44.12
CA LYS A 32 -17.48 12.39 -44.14
C LYS A 32 -17.70 13.84 -44.58
N ASP A 33 -18.80 14.15 -45.26
CA ASP A 33 -19.01 15.50 -45.80
C ASP A 33 -19.77 16.45 -44.85
N GLU A 34 -20.33 15.97 -43.75
CA GLU A 34 -21.06 16.80 -42.80
C GLU A 34 -20.15 17.47 -41.73
N TRP A 35 -18.89 17.01 -41.58
CA TRP A 35 -17.92 17.59 -40.66
C TRP A 35 -17.12 18.77 -41.24
N VAL A 36 -17.10 18.94 -42.54
CA VAL A 36 -16.33 20.03 -43.19
C VAL A 36 -17.16 21.32 -43.34
N LYS A 37 -18.48 21.29 -43.14
CA LYS A 37 -19.38 22.46 -43.35
C LYS A 37 -19.76 23.22 -42.05
N ARG A 38 -19.19 22.88 -40.88
CA ARG A 38 -19.44 23.61 -39.63
C ARG A 38 -18.24 24.39 -39.11
N GLY A 39 -17.32 24.75 -39.95
CA GLY A 39 -16.07 25.48 -39.60
C GLY A 39 -16.05 26.91 -40.11
N SER A 40 -17.16 27.65 -40.10
CA SER A 40 -17.11 29.11 -40.31
C SER A 40 -18.38 29.77 -39.75
N ALA A 41 -18.40 30.03 -38.46
CA ALA A 41 -19.21 31.06 -37.86
C ALA A 41 -18.38 31.64 -36.70
N ALA A 42 -17.51 32.58 -37.07
CA ALA A 42 -17.03 33.59 -36.13
C ALA A 42 -18.22 34.50 -35.79
N ASP A 43 -18.28 34.94 -34.54
CA ASP A 43 -19.15 35.96 -33.93
C ASP A 43 -20.22 35.36 -32.97
N ALA A 44 -19.72 35.09 -31.74
CA ALA A 44 -20.51 35.24 -30.53
C ALA A 44 -19.58 35.77 -29.43
N PRO A 45 -19.92 36.88 -28.71
CA PRO A 45 -19.01 37.53 -27.79
C PRO A 45 -18.82 36.75 -26.50
N ASN A 46 -17.55 36.71 -26.08
CA ASN A 46 -17.10 36.12 -24.81
C ASN A 46 -17.56 37.04 -23.65
N PRO A 47 -18.31 36.55 -22.64
CA PRO A 47 -18.85 37.39 -21.55
C PRO A 47 -17.83 37.78 -20.45
N PHE A 48 -16.52 37.65 -20.67
CA PHE A 48 -15.50 37.90 -19.62
C PHE A 48 -14.49 39.03 -19.97
N VAL A 49 -14.83 39.99 -20.79
CA VAL A 49 -13.98 41.19 -20.98
C VAL A 49 -14.84 42.45 -20.98
N GLU A 50 -15.16 42.97 -19.80
CA GLU A 50 -15.35 44.37 -19.52
C GLU A 50 -15.29 44.63 -18.00
N ALA A 51 -14.07 44.80 -17.50
CA ALA A 51 -13.84 45.57 -16.27
C ALA A 51 -12.90 46.72 -16.62
N LYS A 52 -13.49 47.91 -16.71
CA LYS A 52 -12.84 49.16 -17.05
C LYS A 52 -11.67 49.47 -16.12
N ALA A 53 -10.58 49.94 -16.72
CA ALA A 53 -9.48 50.61 -16.07
C ALA A 53 -9.96 51.80 -15.22
N GLY A 54 -9.96 51.62 -13.91
CA GLY A 54 -10.08 52.66 -12.92
C GLY A 54 -8.77 52.73 -12.16
N GLY A 55 -8.02 53.84 -12.38
CA GLY A 55 -6.71 54.08 -11.79
C GLY A 55 -6.75 54.09 -10.26
N TRP A 56 -5.90 53.30 -9.66
CA TRP A 56 -5.56 53.38 -8.24
C TRP A 56 -4.15 53.95 -8.10
N THR A 57 -4.08 55.20 -7.66
CA THR A 57 -2.83 55.83 -7.23
C THR A 57 -2.32 55.18 -5.96
N ALA A 58 -1.09 54.70 -6.03
CA ALA A 58 -0.36 54.16 -4.89
C ALA A 58 -0.05 55.27 -3.87
N ARG A 59 -0.81 55.37 -2.80
CA ARG A 59 -0.39 56.00 -1.53
C ARG A 59 -1.25 55.45 -0.39
N GLY A 60 -0.63 54.72 0.55
CA GLY A 60 -1.22 54.41 1.85
C GLY A 60 -1.48 52.92 2.13
N GLY A 61 -0.44 52.09 2.32
CA GLY A 61 -0.61 50.67 2.66
C GLY A 61 0.62 49.99 3.27
N VAL A 62 1.58 50.73 3.82
CA VAL A 62 2.81 50.12 4.43
C VAL A 62 2.88 50.35 5.94
N ALA A 63 1.80 50.66 6.62
CA ALA A 63 1.83 50.97 8.05
C ALA A 63 1.06 50.03 8.99
N VAL A 64 0.47 48.92 8.52
CA VAL A 64 -0.33 48.03 9.39
C VAL A 64 0.27 46.61 9.56
N ALA A 65 1.34 46.25 8.86
CA ALA A 65 1.97 44.94 8.96
C ALA A 65 3.21 44.87 9.89
N LYS A 66 3.51 45.90 10.70
CA LYS A 66 4.68 45.95 11.60
C LYS A 66 4.37 45.92 13.10
N SER A 67 3.12 45.74 13.52
CA SER A 67 2.78 45.86 14.96
C SER A 67 2.37 44.52 15.65
N LEU A 68 2.51 43.37 15.01
CA LEU A 68 2.11 42.08 15.62
C LEU A 68 3.24 41.05 15.76
N LEU A 69 4.51 41.45 15.64
CA LEU A 69 5.67 40.55 15.85
C LEU A 69 6.75 41.19 16.76
N ARG A 70 6.35 41.77 17.87
CA ARG A 70 7.27 42.07 18.97
C ARG A 70 6.52 41.82 20.26
N ASP A 71 6.73 40.62 20.79
CA ASP A 71 6.79 40.36 22.22
C ASP A 71 6.84 38.83 22.42
N ARG A 72 8.00 38.42 22.90
CA ARG A 72 8.37 37.17 23.60
C ARG A 72 9.52 36.41 22.94
N TYR A 73 10.70 36.77 23.44
CA TYR A 73 11.81 35.95 23.94
C TYR A 73 13.12 36.76 23.87
N PRO A 74 13.81 36.98 25.01
CA PRO A 74 15.11 37.66 25.04
C PRO A 74 16.22 36.67 24.65
N VAL A 75 17.01 37.02 23.65
CA VAL A 75 18.27 36.38 23.29
C VAL A 75 19.38 36.99 24.14
N ALA A 76 19.93 36.27 25.07
CA ALA A 76 21.20 36.63 25.74
C ALA A 76 22.34 35.97 24.96
N CYS A 77 23.14 36.80 24.32
CA CYS A 77 24.39 36.45 23.67
C CYS A 77 25.54 36.71 24.68
N GLN A 78 26.19 35.68 25.14
CA GLN A 78 27.54 35.84 25.80
C GLN A 78 28.52 34.91 25.09
N ALA A 79 29.46 35.55 24.41
CA ALA A 79 30.66 34.92 23.86
C ALA A 79 31.69 34.72 24.95
N GLN A 80 32.12 33.50 25.22
CA GLN A 80 33.36 33.22 25.90
C GLN A 80 34.30 32.41 24.98
N ARG A 81 35.45 33.02 24.70
CA ARG A 81 36.62 32.40 24.06
C ARG A 81 37.36 31.56 25.08
N SER A 82 37.65 30.31 24.76
CA SER A 82 38.76 29.56 25.40
C SER A 82 39.32 28.58 24.36
N GLY A 83 40.63 28.55 24.33
CA GLY A 83 41.50 27.98 23.31
C GLY A 83 41.59 26.46 23.25
N PRO A 84 42.49 25.91 22.39
CA PRO A 84 42.40 24.54 21.91
C PRO A 84 43.04 23.53 22.87
N MET A 85 42.32 22.47 23.20
CA MET A 85 42.91 21.23 23.73
C MET A 85 42.88 20.15 22.67
N LEU A 86 44.07 19.81 22.17
CA LEU A 86 44.37 18.65 21.36
C LEU A 86 44.16 17.37 22.20
N PHE A 87 43.13 16.59 21.86
CA PHE A 87 43.10 15.17 22.17
C PHE A 87 42.98 14.39 20.88
N SER A 88 44.11 13.83 20.46
CA SER A 88 44.22 12.77 19.51
C SER A 88 43.47 11.54 20.03
N ARG A 89 42.32 11.21 19.39
CA ARG A 89 41.73 9.88 19.47
C ARG A 89 41.80 9.26 18.08
N ALA A 90 42.48 8.13 18.00
CA ALA A 90 42.51 7.26 16.85
C ALA A 90 41.08 6.91 16.38
N PRO A 91 40.82 6.77 15.05
CA PRO A 91 39.50 6.39 14.57
C PRO A 91 39.25 4.93 14.96
N THR A 92 38.33 4.74 15.92
CA THR A 92 37.69 3.45 16.13
C THR A 92 36.95 3.10 14.82
N SER A 93 37.19 1.91 14.30
CA SER A 93 36.51 1.29 13.16
C SER A 93 35.01 1.60 13.25
N PHE A 94 34.50 2.35 12.27
CA PHE A 94 33.07 2.48 12.04
C PHE A 94 32.53 1.10 11.66
N GLY A 95 32.07 0.34 12.63
CA GLY A 95 31.17 -0.76 12.39
C GLY A 95 29.97 -0.20 11.61
N VAL A 96 29.61 -0.82 10.50
CA VAL A 96 28.38 -0.51 9.76
C VAL A 96 27.25 -0.55 10.77
N ALA A 97 26.67 0.61 11.10
CA ALA A 97 25.54 0.67 12.01
C ALA A 97 24.45 -0.28 11.47
N ALA A 98 24.06 -1.24 12.28
CA ALA A 98 23.00 -2.16 11.88
C ALA A 98 21.74 -1.33 11.52
N ILE A 99 21.19 -1.56 10.35
CA ILE A 99 19.95 -0.88 9.92
C ILE A 99 18.88 -1.21 10.97
N PRO A 100 18.21 -0.23 11.57
CA PRO A 100 17.19 -0.50 12.57
C PRO A 100 16.05 -1.36 12.00
N MET A 101 15.36 -2.11 12.83
CA MET A 101 14.14 -2.83 12.49
C MET A 101 13.14 -1.88 11.83
N ILE A 102 12.56 -2.28 10.70
CA ILE A 102 11.58 -1.48 9.97
C ILE A 102 10.19 -1.71 10.58
N LEU A 103 9.45 -0.64 10.86
CA LEU A 103 8.06 -0.71 11.28
C LEU A 103 7.15 0.00 10.27
N ALA A 104 6.26 -0.76 9.67
CA ALA A 104 5.22 -0.28 8.78
C ALA A 104 3.85 -0.35 9.48
N ALA A 105 3.01 0.66 9.31
CA ALA A 105 1.64 0.63 9.80
C ALA A 105 0.67 0.41 8.65
N ASN A 106 -0.29 -0.52 8.82
CA ASN A 106 -1.41 -0.62 7.91
C ASN A 106 -2.28 0.65 8.05
N ALA A 107 -2.42 1.39 6.96
CA ALA A 107 -3.08 2.70 6.94
C ALA A 107 -4.58 2.63 6.65
N ASN A 108 -5.18 1.45 6.65
CA ASN A 108 -6.64 1.35 6.64
C ASN A 108 -7.15 2.01 7.92
N ALA A 109 -8.08 2.96 7.77
CA ALA A 109 -8.65 3.68 8.92
C ALA A 109 -9.58 2.79 9.76
N GLN A 110 -9.34 1.49 9.75
CA GLN A 110 -10.04 0.45 10.49
C GLN A 110 -9.06 -0.63 10.88
N GLY A 111 -9.35 -1.32 11.99
CA GLY A 111 -8.50 -2.40 12.49
C GLY A 111 -8.46 -3.62 11.56
N SER A 112 -7.52 -4.49 11.83
CA SER A 112 -7.33 -5.71 11.04
C SER A 112 -8.25 -6.86 11.45
N HIS A 113 -8.88 -6.78 12.62
CA HIS A 113 -9.76 -7.83 13.13
C HIS A 113 -11.18 -7.70 12.54
N VAL A 114 -11.78 -8.79 12.12
CA VAL A 114 -13.10 -8.80 11.45
C VAL A 114 -14.27 -8.32 12.34
N GLY A 115 -14.12 -8.39 13.66
CA GLY A 115 -15.09 -7.85 14.63
C GLY A 115 -14.77 -6.44 15.09
N GLU A 116 -13.72 -5.81 14.61
CA GLU A 116 -13.16 -4.55 15.10
C GLU A 116 -14.18 -3.41 15.10
N TRP A 117 -14.91 -3.21 14.01
CA TRP A 117 -15.88 -2.12 13.87
C TRP A 117 -17.01 -2.14 14.90
N ARG A 118 -17.21 -3.27 15.58
CA ARG A 118 -18.17 -3.45 16.69
C ARG A 118 -17.58 -3.13 18.06
N HIS A 119 -16.25 -2.95 18.14
CA HIS A 119 -15.58 -2.70 19.40
C HIS A 119 -15.84 -1.26 19.88
N PRO A 120 -16.17 -1.01 21.18
CA PRO A 120 -16.49 0.33 21.67
C PRO A 120 -15.39 1.38 21.46
N SER A 121 -14.12 0.97 21.36
CA SER A 121 -12.99 1.87 21.14
C SER A 121 -12.62 2.02 19.65
N ALA A 122 -13.29 1.33 18.75
CA ALA A 122 -13.13 1.55 17.31
C ALA A 122 -13.72 2.90 16.90
N TRP A 123 -13.27 3.43 15.78
CA TRP A 123 -13.91 4.62 15.22
C TRP A 123 -15.32 4.28 14.73
N ASP A 124 -16.27 5.16 15.05
CA ASP A 124 -17.70 5.06 14.71
C ASP A 124 -18.03 5.48 13.26
N LYS A 125 -17.03 5.92 12.50
CA LYS A 125 -17.17 6.39 11.13
C LYS A 125 -16.55 5.40 10.14
N PRO A 126 -17.05 5.35 8.89
CA PRO A 126 -16.54 4.44 7.87
C PRO A 126 -15.05 4.69 7.52
N ALA A 127 -14.44 3.72 6.87
CA ALA A 127 -13.04 3.78 6.41
C ALA A 127 -12.72 4.99 5.51
N SER A 128 -13.70 5.49 4.78
CA SER A 128 -13.61 6.69 3.94
C SER A 128 -13.76 8.01 4.74
N ASN A 129 -13.26 8.06 5.98
CA ASN A 129 -13.22 9.27 6.78
C ASN A 129 -11.80 9.87 6.79
N LEU A 130 -11.64 11.06 6.19
CA LEU A 130 -10.34 11.73 6.07
C LEU A 130 -9.75 12.12 7.42
N GLU A 131 -10.56 12.56 8.38
CA GLU A 131 -10.08 12.99 9.71
C GLU A 131 -9.44 11.80 10.45
N ASN A 132 -10.07 10.62 10.37
CA ASN A 132 -9.53 9.39 10.94
C ASN A 132 -8.21 8.99 10.25
N ALA A 133 -8.13 9.08 8.93
CA ALA A 133 -6.91 8.80 8.19
C ALA A 133 -5.77 9.77 8.57
N VAL A 134 -6.06 11.06 8.71
CA VAL A 134 -5.09 12.09 9.17
C VAL A 134 -4.62 11.78 10.60
N ARG A 135 -5.54 11.43 11.50
CA ARG A 135 -5.20 11.08 12.88
C ARG A 135 -4.30 9.84 12.92
N LEU A 136 -4.65 8.78 12.18
CA LEU A 136 -3.84 7.56 12.09
C LEU A 136 -2.42 7.84 11.59
N ALA A 137 -2.30 8.65 10.53
CA ALA A 137 -1.01 9.03 9.96
C ALA A 137 -0.12 9.77 10.98
N ARG A 138 -0.70 10.68 11.77
CA ARG A 138 0.01 11.41 12.82
C ARG A 138 0.40 10.51 14.00
N ILE A 139 -0.44 9.56 14.39
CA ILE A 139 -0.15 8.57 15.42
C ILE A 139 1.06 7.72 14.99
N ALA A 140 1.05 7.18 13.77
CA ALA A 140 2.14 6.37 13.25
C ALA A 140 3.45 7.17 13.10
N GLU A 141 3.39 8.41 12.57
CA GLU A 141 4.56 9.28 12.46
C GLU A 141 5.12 9.66 13.84
N GLY A 142 4.25 9.94 14.83
CA GLY A 142 4.65 10.18 16.22
C GLY A 142 5.35 8.98 16.84
N GLY A 143 4.91 7.76 16.50
CA GLY A 143 5.55 6.49 16.89
C GLY A 143 6.81 6.14 16.09
N LYS A 144 7.30 7.03 15.22
CA LYS A 144 8.53 6.87 14.41
C LYS A 144 8.45 5.72 13.38
N PHE A 145 7.26 5.29 13.00
CA PHE A 145 7.08 4.27 11.96
C PHE A 145 7.72 4.72 10.64
N ASP A 146 8.30 3.76 9.92
CA ASP A 146 8.96 4.03 8.65
C ASP A 146 7.98 4.42 7.55
N LEU A 147 6.81 3.78 7.53
CA LEU A 147 5.82 4.01 6.48
C LEU A 147 4.38 3.67 6.90
N LEU A 148 3.46 4.29 6.20
CA LEU A 148 2.06 3.90 6.09
C LEU A 148 1.90 3.04 4.83
N PHE A 149 1.23 1.91 4.95
CA PHE A 149 0.95 1.01 3.84
C PHE A 149 -0.57 0.93 3.62
N LEU A 150 -1.03 1.41 2.47
CA LEU A 150 -2.45 1.38 2.11
C LEU A 150 -2.71 0.30 1.07
N ALA A 151 -3.19 -0.84 1.54
CA ALA A 151 -3.61 -1.94 0.68
C ALA A 151 -4.92 -1.61 -0.03
N ASP A 152 -5.08 -2.08 -1.27
CA ASP A 152 -6.27 -1.81 -2.07
C ASP A 152 -6.71 -3.00 -2.96
N GLY A 153 -7.91 -2.89 -3.50
CA GLY A 153 -8.51 -3.78 -4.51
C GLY A 153 -9.64 -3.03 -5.21
N ASN A 154 -9.89 -3.36 -6.47
CA ASN A 154 -10.70 -2.57 -7.38
C ASN A 154 -12.17 -3.01 -7.45
N GLY A 155 -12.61 -3.87 -6.56
CA GLY A 155 -13.98 -4.37 -6.51
C GLY A 155 -14.49 -4.63 -5.10
N VAL A 156 -15.78 -4.43 -4.93
CA VAL A 156 -16.50 -4.79 -3.72
C VAL A 156 -16.72 -6.30 -3.70
N ARG A 157 -16.51 -6.93 -2.57
CA ARG A 157 -16.60 -8.39 -2.41
C ARG A 157 -17.94 -8.81 -1.84
N ASN A 158 -18.30 -10.07 -2.05
CA ASN A 158 -19.45 -10.75 -1.43
C ASN A 158 -20.83 -10.12 -1.74
N LEU A 159 -20.98 -9.37 -2.83
CA LEU A 159 -22.27 -8.81 -3.26
C LEU A 159 -23.32 -9.89 -3.56
N ASP A 160 -22.87 -11.11 -3.88
CA ASP A 160 -23.68 -12.29 -4.14
C ASP A 160 -24.16 -13.00 -2.86
N LYS A 161 -23.70 -12.56 -1.68
CA LYS A 161 -23.97 -13.15 -0.36
C LYS A 161 -24.50 -12.09 0.61
N PRO A 162 -25.82 -11.74 0.58
CA PRO A 162 -26.37 -10.60 1.29
C PRO A 162 -26.06 -10.56 2.80
N ASP A 163 -26.23 -11.69 3.50
CA ASP A 163 -25.99 -11.77 4.94
C ASP A 163 -24.50 -11.59 5.29
N LEU A 164 -23.63 -12.18 4.49
CA LEU A 164 -22.19 -12.00 4.65
C LEU A 164 -21.80 -10.56 4.33
N PHE A 165 -22.32 -9.99 3.26
CA PHE A 165 -22.06 -8.61 2.87
C PHE A 165 -22.54 -7.62 3.93
N ALA A 166 -23.72 -7.84 4.54
CA ALA A 166 -24.22 -7.03 5.62
C ALA A 166 -23.37 -7.10 6.90
N ALA A 167 -22.75 -8.28 7.15
CA ALA A 167 -21.83 -8.49 8.27
C ALA A 167 -20.37 -8.16 7.93
N THR A 168 -20.09 -7.77 6.67
CA THR A 168 -18.77 -7.47 6.15
C THR A 168 -18.02 -6.47 7.01
N SER A 169 -16.78 -6.81 7.28
CA SER A 169 -15.86 -5.86 7.88
C SER A 169 -15.30 -4.93 6.80
N PRO A 170 -14.81 -3.77 7.20
CA PRO A 170 -14.13 -2.85 6.30
C PRO A 170 -12.93 -3.43 5.56
N SER A 171 -12.37 -4.54 6.06
CA SER A 171 -11.32 -5.30 5.36
C SER A 171 -11.79 -5.87 4.01
N ASP A 172 -13.11 -6.04 3.82
CA ASP A 172 -13.72 -6.41 2.54
C ASP A 172 -13.91 -5.21 1.58
N ARG A 173 -13.57 -4.01 2.04
CA ARG A 173 -13.46 -2.77 1.27
C ARG A 173 -14.73 -2.31 0.57
N PRO A 174 -15.87 -2.24 1.27
CA PRO A 174 -17.11 -1.76 0.67
C PRO A 174 -17.07 -0.26 0.35
N ALA A 175 -16.26 0.51 1.10
CA ALA A 175 -16.14 1.96 0.92
C ALA A 175 -14.80 2.44 1.47
N VAL A 176 -13.80 2.62 0.59
CA VAL A 176 -12.46 3.07 0.93
C VAL A 176 -12.03 4.22 0.00
N PHE A 177 -11.06 5.02 0.43
CA PHE A 177 -10.41 5.97 -0.46
C PHE A 177 -9.45 5.27 -1.42
N GLU A 178 -9.32 5.80 -2.64
CA GLU A 178 -8.26 5.41 -3.57
C GLU A 178 -6.90 5.79 -2.96
N PRO A 179 -5.92 4.86 -2.95
CA PRO A 179 -4.69 5.02 -2.19
C PRO A 179 -3.83 6.24 -2.56
N VAL A 180 -3.59 6.48 -3.86
CA VAL A 180 -2.71 7.59 -4.28
C VAL A 180 -3.35 8.94 -3.94
N THR A 181 -4.67 9.03 -4.11
CA THR A 181 -5.45 10.23 -3.77
C THR A 181 -5.38 10.51 -2.26
N LEU A 182 -5.66 9.51 -1.42
CA LEU A 182 -5.59 9.67 0.03
C LEU A 182 -4.18 10.02 0.50
N LEU A 183 -3.16 9.28 0.03
CA LEU A 183 -1.79 9.50 0.47
C LEU A 183 -1.24 10.85 0.00
N SER A 184 -1.74 11.41 -1.12
CA SER A 184 -1.42 12.78 -1.52
C SER A 184 -1.93 13.81 -0.51
N ALA A 185 -3.13 13.61 0.04
CA ALA A 185 -3.65 14.46 1.12
C ALA A 185 -2.84 14.27 2.42
N LEU A 186 -2.51 13.01 2.78
CA LEU A 186 -1.72 12.71 3.98
C LEU A 186 -0.27 13.24 3.89
N ALA A 187 0.28 13.36 2.68
CA ALA A 187 1.60 13.97 2.46
C ALA A 187 1.68 15.42 2.99
N MET A 188 0.55 16.16 2.96
CA MET A 188 0.49 17.54 3.43
C MET A 188 0.43 17.67 4.95
N VAL A 189 0.04 16.62 5.67
CA VAL A 189 -0.15 16.62 7.13
C VAL A 189 0.89 15.79 7.88
N THR A 190 1.81 15.16 7.14
CA THR A 190 2.96 14.38 7.63
C THR A 190 4.26 14.94 7.06
N ARG A 191 5.41 14.62 7.66
CA ARG A 191 6.70 15.19 7.26
C ARG A 191 7.80 14.17 7.01
N ARG A 192 7.73 13.00 7.62
CA ARG A 192 8.82 12.00 7.69
C ARG A 192 8.40 10.61 7.27
N ILE A 193 7.21 10.18 7.66
CA ILE A 193 6.71 8.83 7.40
C ILE A 193 6.51 8.59 5.89
N GLY A 194 6.92 7.41 5.41
CA GLY A 194 6.71 6.96 4.04
C GLY A 194 5.24 6.70 3.73
N LEU A 195 4.86 6.83 2.47
CA LEU A 195 3.48 6.76 1.98
C LEU A 195 3.40 5.73 0.85
N VAL A 196 2.99 4.51 1.17
CA VAL A 196 2.98 3.39 0.22
C VAL A 196 1.55 3.11 -0.26
N ALA A 197 1.29 3.40 -1.52
CA ALA A 197 0.00 3.18 -2.19
C ALA A 197 -0.01 1.89 -2.99
N THR A 198 -1.10 1.13 -2.90
CA THR A 198 -1.33 -0.03 -3.78
C THR A 198 -1.90 0.44 -5.12
N THR A 199 -1.32 -0.07 -6.22
CA THR A 199 -1.82 0.13 -7.58
C THR A 199 -1.55 -1.13 -8.40
N THR A 200 -2.56 -1.60 -9.12
CA THR A 200 -2.48 -2.85 -9.88
C THR A 200 -1.75 -2.68 -11.21
N THR A 201 -1.01 -3.71 -11.61
CA THR A 201 -0.45 -3.80 -12.95
C THR A 201 -1.40 -4.47 -13.94
N THR A 202 -2.50 -5.06 -13.47
CA THR A 202 -3.44 -5.80 -14.31
C THR A 202 -4.39 -4.87 -15.06
N TYR A 203 -4.89 -3.82 -14.40
CA TYR A 203 -5.95 -2.94 -14.94
C TYR A 203 -5.52 -1.49 -15.10
N ASP A 204 -4.35 -1.12 -14.61
CA ASP A 204 -3.76 0.21 -14.82
C ASP A 204 -2.84 0.25 -16.05
N GLU A 205 -2.45 1.47 -16.44
CA GLU A 205 -1.49 1.73 -17.51
C GLU A 205 -0.17 2.24 -16.94
N PRO A 206 0.99 1.75 -17.43
CA PRO A 206 2.30 2.06 -16.85
C PRO A 206 2.66 3.55 -16.89
N PHE A 207 2.28 4.28 -17.95
CA PHE A 207 2.50 5.72 -18.02
C PHE A 207 1.73 6.48 -16.92
N SER A 208 0.47 6.10 -16.70
CA SER A 208 -0.39 6.71 -15.68
C SER A 208 0.15 6.44 -14.27
N VAL A 209 0.58 5.21 -13.99
CA VAL A 209 1.17 4.82 -12.71
C VAL A 209 2.49 5.56 -12.48
N ALA A 210 3.38 5.57 -13.47
CA ALA A 210 4.65 6.30 -13.37
C ALA A 210 4.43 7.78 -13.02
N ARG A 211 3.47 8.43 -13.68
CA ARG A 211 3.14 9.83 -13.47
C ARG A 211 2.56 10.10 -12.09
N ARG A 212 1.58 9.28 -11.64
CA ARG A 212 0.96 9.42 -10.31
C ARG A 212 1.98 9.28 -9.20
N PHE A 213 2.86 8.27 -9.26
CA PHE A 213 3.87 8.06 -8.23
C PHE A 213 5.01 9.08 -8.28
N ALA A 214 5.42 9.56 -9.44
CA ALA A 214 6.36 10.68 -9.53
C ALA A 214 5.77 11.93 -8.87
N SER A 215 4.48 12.23 -9.12
CA SER A 215 3.78 13.36 -8.51
C SER A 215 3.70 13.21 -6.98
N LEU A 216 3.29 12.03 -6.48
CA LEU A 216 3.24 11.76 -5.05
C LEU A 216 4.63 11.90 -4.40
N ASP A 217 5.68 11.45 -5.10
CA ASP A 217 7.06 11.55 -4.60
C ASP A 217 7.51 13.01 -4.45
N HIS A 218 7.20 13.86 -5.42
CA HIS A 218 7.47 15.30 -5.33
C HIS A 218 6.63 15.97 -4.24
N ILE A 219 5.30 15.72 -4.17
CA ILE A 219 4.41 16.27 -3.14
C ILE A 219 4.90 15.89 -1.74
N SER A 220 5.29 14.64 -1.56
CA SER A 220 5.76 14.12 -0.28
C SER A 220 7.24 14.39 0.00
N LYS A 221 7.99 15.00 -0.93
CA LYS A 221 9.44 15.26 -0.83
C LYS A 221 10.26 13.98 -0.65
N GLY A 222 9.99 12.98 -1.49
CA GLY A 222 10.75 11.74 -1.54
C GLY A 222 10.26 10.65 -0.56
N ARG A 223 8.95 10.61 -0.26
CA ARG A 223 8.39 9.62 0.67
C ARG A 223 7.42 8.63 0.03
N ALA A 224 7.27 8.66 -1.30
CA ALA A 224 6.36 7.77 -2.01
C ALA A 224 6.89 6.33 -2.09
N GLY A 225 5.96 5.37 -1.99
CA GLY A 225 6.19 3.97 -2.32
C GLY A 225 5.00 3.41 -3.11
N TRP A 226 5.28 2.46 -3.99
CA TRP A 226 4.33 1.77 -4.83
C TRP A 226 4.24 0.30 -4.44
N ASN A 227 3.10 -0.14 -3.91
CA ASN A 227 2.80 -1.55 -3.75
C ASN A 227 2.26 -2.10 -5.08
N LEU A 228 3.14 -2.79 -5.81
CA LEU A 228 2.88 -3.44 -7.07
C LEU A 228 2.10 -4.74 -6.84
N VAL A 229 0.87 -4.81 -7.34
CA VAL A 229 0.02 -6.00 -7.25
C VAL A 229 -0.50 -6.43 -8.62
N THR A 230 -0.77 -7.75 -8.74
CA THR A 230 -1.30 -8.36 -9.96
C THR A 230 -2.78 -8.69 -9.83
N THR A 231 -3.52 -8.03 -8.98
CA THR A 231 -4.94 -8.26 -8.66
C THR A 231 -5.29 -9.75 -8.53
N SER A 232 -5.86 -10.15 -7.41
CA SER A 232 -6.21 -11.56 -7.15
C SER A 232 -7.70 -11.85 -7.23
N ASN A 233 -8.55 -10.80 -7.17
CA ASN A 233 -10.00 -10.96 -7.20
C ASN A 233 -10.51 -11.01 -8.65
N PRO A 234 -11.10 -12.14 -9.11
CA PRO A 234 -11.61 -12.25 -10.48
C PRO A 234 -12.72 -11.25 -10.81
N GLY A 235 -13.54 -10.86 -9.83
CA GLY A 235 -14.63 -9.91 -10.01
C GLY A 235 -14.18 -8.50 -10.39
N ASP A 236 -12.92 -8.15 -10.12
CA ASP A 236 -12.37 -6.84 -10.49
C ASP A 236 -12.34 -6.63 -12.01
N ALA A 237 -12.22 -7.70 -12.80
CA ALA A 237 -12.19 -7.65 -14.27
C ALA A 237 -13.39 -6.91 -14.87
N LEU A 238 -14.57 -7.14 -14.31
CA LEU A 238 -15.84 -6.57 -14.79
C LEU A 238 -15.89 -5.03 -14.67
N ASN A 239 -15.11 -4.45 -13.74
CA ASN A 239 -15.03 -3.00 -13.57
C ASN A 239 -14.12 -2.33 -14.60
N PHE A 240 -13.40 -3.12 -15.42
CA PHE A 240 -12.42 -2.65 -16.41
C PHE A 240 -12.72 -3.15 -17.82
N SER A 241 -13.99 -3.42 -18.13
CA SER A 241 -14.46 -3.86 -19.46
C SER A 241 -13.85 -5.19 -19.92
N HIS A 242 -13.53 -6.08 -18.99
CA HIS A 242 -13.06 -7.43 -19.30
C HIS A 242 -14.11 -8.46 -18.85
N ASP A 243 -14.48 -9.38 -19.72
CA ASP A 243 -15.43 -10.46 -19.42
C ASP A 243 -14.86 -11.51 -18.46
N ALA A 244 -13.54 -11.63 -18.42
CA ALA A 244 -12.83 -12.59 -17.58
C ALA A 244 -11.52 -12.03 -17.05
N HIS A 245 -11.13 -12.54 -15.88
CA HIS A 245 -9.83 -12.25 -15.27
C HIS A 245 -8.73 -13.00 -16.01
N ALA A 246 -7.66 -12.30 -16.40
CA ALA A 246 -6.52 -12.91 -17.09
C ALA A 246 -5.88 -14.03 -16.27
N ALA A 247 -5.30 -15.03 -16.94
CA ALA A 247 -4.58 -16.11 -16.28
C ALA A 247 -3.44 -15.57 -15.40
N ARG A 248 -3.09 -16.32 -14.36
CA ARG A 248 -2.11 -15.87 -13.36
C ARG A 248 -0.76 -15.56 -13.98
N ASP A 249 -0.24 -16.46 -14.81
CA ASP A 249 1.09 -16.31 -15.39
C ASP A 249 1.16 -15.14 -16.37
N ASP A 250 0.09 -14.88 -17.13
CA ASP A 250 -0.02 -13.71 -18.00
C ASP A 250 0.01 -12.41 -17.20
N ARG A 251 -0.70 -12.36 -16.04
CA ARG A 251 -0.68 -11.19 -15.16
C ARG A 251 0.72 -10.91 -14.62
N TYR A 252 1.49 -11.96 -14.26
CA TYR A 252 2.85 -11.78 -13.78
C TYR A 252 3.84 -11.39 -14.89
N ALA A 253 3.69 -11.94 -16.10
CA ALA A 253 4.48 -11.53 -17.26
C ALA A 253 4.24 -10.05 -17.59
N ARG A 254 2.96 -9.65 -17.67
CA ARG A 254 2.55 -8.25 -17.84
C ARG A 254 3.12 -7.35 -16.74
N ALA A 255 3.10 -7.78 -15.47
CA ALA A 255 3.61 -7.01 -14.33
C ALA A 255 5.13 -6.77 -14.42
N GLY A 256 5.89 -7.74 -14.89
CA GLY A 256 7.33 -7.59 -15.11
C GLY A 256 7.65 -6.52 -16.12
N GLU A 257 6.99 -6.54 -17.29
CA GLU A 257 7.15 -5.52 -18.33
C GLU A 257 6.67 -4.14 -17.84
N PHE A 258 5.52 -4.10 -17.17
CA PHE A 258 4.97 -2.88 -16.57
C PHE A 258 5.98 -2.19 -15.64
N ALA A 259 6.60 -2.95 -14.72
CA ALA A 259 7.57 -2.42 -13.77
C ALA A 259 8.84 -1.87 -14.47
N GLN A 260 9.29 -2.51 -15.54
CA GLN A 260 10.42 -2.03 -16.34
C GLN A 260 10.09 -0.69 -17.03
N ILE A 261 8.89 -0.56 -17.59
CA ILE A 261 8.41 0.68 -18.21
C ILE A 261 8.33 1.81 -17.19
N VAL A 262 7.70 1.55 -16.03
CA VAL A 262 7.57 2.55 -14.96
C VAL A 262 8.92 3.06 -14.50
N LYS A 263 9.88 2.16 -14.23
CA LYS A 263 11.26 2.53 -13.87
C LYS A 263 11.94 3.32 -14.99
N GLY A 264 11.73 2.94 -16.26
CA GLY A 264 12.28 3.66 -17.42
C GLY A 264 11.73 5.07 -17.55
N LEU A 265 10.42 5.23 -17.34
CA LEU A 265 9.76 6.54 -17.37
C LEU A 265 10.23 7.45 -16.23
N TRP A 266 10.49 6.93 -15.04
CA TRP A 266 11.07 7.70 -13.93
C TRP A 266 12.48 8.19 -14.24
N ASP A 267 13.24 7.47 -15.05
CA ASP A 267 14.59 7.86 -15.48
C ASP A 267 14.60 8.73 -16.75
N SER A 268 13.43 9.14 -17.32
CA SER A 268 13.35 9.93 -18.56
C SER A 268 14.11 11.25 -18.50
N TRP A 269 14.27 11.82 -17.34
CA TRP A 269 14.95 13.10 -17.12
C TRP A 269 16.20 12.92 -16.26
N ALA A 270 17.29 13.60 -16.63
CA ALA A 270 18.39 13.76 -15.71
C ALA A 270 18.00 14.66 -14.53
N ASP A 271 18.70 14.54 -13.40
CA ASP A 271 18.40 15.33 -12.20
C ASP A 271 18.54 16.84 -12.42
N ASP A 272 19.42 17.25 -13.36
CA ASP A 272 19.74 18.63 -13.76
C ASP A 272 19.08 19.06 -15.08
N ALA A 273 18.06 18.34 -15.55
CA ALA A 273 17.42 18.59 -16.84
C ALA A 273 16.70 19.94 -16.95
N PHE A 274 16.37 20.59 -15.82
CA PHE A 274 15.62 21.83 -15.78
C PHE A 274 16.45 22.99 -15.18
N PRO A 275 17.40 23.57 -15.92
CA PRO A 275 18.23 24.68 -15.44
C PRO A 275 17.41 25.94 -15.13
N GLN A 276 16.27 26.15 -15.81
CA GLN A 276 15.40 27.33 -15.67
C GLN A 276 16.18 28.66 -15.72
N ASP A 277 17.14 28.73 -16.63
CA ASP A 277 18.00 29.92 -16.81
C ASP A 277 17.20 31.09 -17.38
N LYS A 278 16.91 32.03 -16.53
CA LYS A 278 16.13 33.23 -16.88
C LYS A 278 16.89 34.18 -17.81
N THR A 279 18.22 34.12 -17.80
CA THR A 279 19.06 35.01 -18.60
C THR A 279 19.09 34.56 -20.06
N SER A 280 19.32 33.29 -20.32
CA SER A 280 19.32 32.73 -21.66
C SER A 280 17.93 32.33 -22.17
N GLY A 281 16.90 32.32 -21.30
CA GLY A 281 15.57 31.85 -21.61
C GLY A 281 15.47 30.31 -21.73
N ARG A 282 16.51 29.58 -21.31
CA ARG A 282 16.56 28.12 -21.36
C ARG A 282 15.85 27.50 -20.17
N TYR A 283 14.63 26.98 -20.38
CA TYR A 283 13.84 26.32 -19.32
C TYR A 283 14.34 24.91 -19.03
N LEU A 284 14.63 24.11 -20.08
CA LEU A 284 15.13 22.74 -20.00
C LEU A 284 16.32 22.53 -20.93
N ASP A 285 17.10 21.47 -20.66
CA ASP A 285 18.15 21.01 -21.52
C ASP A 285 17.70 19.80 -22.36
N PRO A 286 17.52 19.95 -23.70
CA PRO A 286 17.06 18.85 -24.55
C PRO A 286 18.01 17.64 -24.58
N SER A 287 19.29 17.80 -24.25
CA SER A 287 20.25 16.70 -24.15
C SER A 287 20.11 15.87 -22.88
N ARG A 288 19.28 16.33 -21.94
CA ARG A 288 19.07 15.74 -20.62
C ARG A 288 17.69 15.07 -20.48
N VAL A 289 17.06 14.75 -21.61
CA VAL A 289 15.79 14.02 -21.69
C VAL A 289 15.94 12.79 -22.60
N HIS A 290 15.33 11.68 -22.19
CA HIS A 290 15.30 10.43 -22.96
C HIS A 290 13.86 9.96 -23.16
N ALA A 291 13.46 9.78 -24.43
CA ALA A 291 12.19 9.13 -24.77
C ALA A 291 12.37 7.62 -24.62
N LEU A 292 11.48 6.97 -23.86
CA LEU A 292 11.61 5.55 -23.54
C LEU A 292 11.52 4.64 -24.78
N ASN A 293 10.59 4.96 -25.70
CA ASN A 293 10.32 4.23 -26.94
C ASN A 293 10.19 2.70 -26.74
N HIS A 294 9.53 2.32 -25.64
CA HIS A 294 9.34 0.90 -25.32
C HIS A 294 8.34 0.25 -26.30
N MET A 295 8.71 -0.89 -26.81
CA MET A 295 7.84 -1.79 -27.58
C MET A 295 8.07 -3.21 -27.06
N GLY A 296 7.04 -3.78 -26.44
CA GLY A 296 7.11 -5.09 -25.81
C GLY A 296 5.90 -5.97 -26.12
N ALA A 297 5.77 -7.06 -25.40
CA ALA A 297 4.68 -8.03 -25.61
C ALA A 297 3.31 -7.51 -25.14
N HIS A 298 3.28 -6.67 -24.12
CA HIS A 298 2.05 -6.18 -23.50
C HIS A 298 1.82 -4.69 -23.70
N PHE A 299 2.89 -3.92 -23.99
CA PHE A 299 2.81 -2.47 -24.00
C PHE A 299 3.65 -1.83 -25.10
N SER A 300 3.16 -0.68 -25.59
CA SER A 300 3.92 0.25 -26.42
C SER A 300 3.83 1.64 -25.79
N VAL A 301 4.98 2.17 -25.32
CA VAL A 301 5.03 3.43 -24.56
C VAL A 301 6.19 4.29 -25.05
N ALA A 302 5.88 5.40 -25.72
CA ALA A 302 6.88 6.30 -26.28
C ALA A 302 7.65 7.06 -25.17
N GLY A 303 6.99 7.59 -24.17
CA GLY A 303 7.61 8.55 -23.23
C GLY A 303 7.97 9.88 -23.96
N PRO A 304 8.82 10.73 -23.33
CA PRO A 304 9.26 10.67 -21.95
C PRO A 304 8.11 10.91 -20.96
N LEU A 305 8.35 10.64 -19.68
CA LEU A 305 7.39 11.02 -18.65
C LEU A 305 7.28 12.54 -18.57
N ASN A 306 6.06 13.07 -18.50
CA ASN A 306 5.82 14.52 -18.35
C ASN A 306 5.82 14.95 -16.87
N ALA A 307 6.77 14.42 -16.10
CA ALA A 307 7.08 14.83 -14.74
C ALA A 307 8.61 14.75 -14.55
N PRO A 308 9.22 15.60 -13.73
CA PRO A 308 10.65 15.50 -13.41
C PRO A 308 10.96 14.14 -12.78
N ARG A 309 12.24 13.77 -12.80
CA ARG A 309 12.71 12.57 -12.10
C ARG A 309 12.30 12.61 -10.64
N PRO A 310 11.74 11.52 -10.07
CA PRO A 310 11.35 11.50 -8.66
C PRO A 310 12.51 11.84 -7.73
N VAL A 311 12.22 12.45 -6.59
CA VAL A 311 13.21 12.88 -5.57
C VAL A 311 14.10 11.72 -5.14
N GLN A 312 13.50 10.53 -4.95
CA GLN A 312 14.21 9.30 -4.58
C GLN A 312 14.90 8.61 -5.76
N GLY A 313 14.89 9.17 -6.97
CA GLY A 313 15.22 8.49 -8.21
C GLY A 313 14.05 7.60 -8.66
N HIS A 314 13.74 6.58 -7.88
CA HIS A 314 12.51 5.77 -8.02
C HIS A 314 11.77 5.74 -6.68
N PRO A 315 10.44 5.98 -6.62
CA PRO A 315 9.61 5.58 -5.49
C PRO A 315 9.88 4.15 -5.07
N VAL A 316 9.83 3.87 -3.76
CA VAL A 316 10.14 2.53 -3.24
C VAL A 316 9.10 1.52 -3.74
N ILE A 317 9.53 0.41 -4.35
CA ILE A 317 8.61 -0.60 -4.89
C ILE A 317 8.43 -1.73 -3.88
N PHE A 318 7.18 -1.96 -3.49
CA PHE A 318 6.74 -3.09 -2.66
C PHE A 318 6.10 -4.17 -3.53
N SER A 319 6.16 -5.41 -3.06
CA SER A 319 5.48 -6.56 -3.65
C SER A 319 5.04 -7.52 -2.54
N ALA A 320 4.02 -8.36 -2.80
CA ALA A 320 3.49 -9.32 -1.84
C ALA A 320 3.38 -10.75 -2.41
N GLY A 321 3.99 -11.03 -3.54
CA GLY A 321 3.89 -12.33 -4.23
C GLY A 321 4.76 -13.39 -3.56
N GLN A 322 4.16 -14.45 -3.01
CA GLN A 322 4.86 -15.57 -2.36
C GLN A 322 4.94 -16.84 -3.22
N SER A 323 4.31 -16.86 -4.40
CA SER A 323 4.47 -17.95 -5.36
C SER A 323 5.82 -17.90 -6.06
N GLU A 324 6.24 -18.96 -6.74
CA GLU A 324 7.52 -18.96 -7.47
C GLU A 324 7.61 -17.77 -8.43
N THR A 325 6.60 -17.55 -9.27
CA THR A 325 6.53 -16.40 -10.20
C THR A 325 6.51 -15.07 -9.43
N GLY A 326 5.84 -15.02 -8.27
CA GLY A 326 5.78 -13.81 -7.43
C GLY A 326 7.11 -13.49 -6.76
N LYS A 327 7.82 -14.50 -6.25
CA LYS A 327 9.16 -14.35 -5.67
C LYS A 327 10.16 -13.89 -6.74
N GLU A 328 10.07 -14.43 -7.94
CA GLU A 328 10.93 -14.05 -9.06
C GLU A 328 10.68 -12.60 -9.49
N LEU A 329 9.42 -12.18 -9.65
CA LEU A 329 9.06 -10.78 -9.91
C LEU A 329 9.59 -9.85 -8.81
N SER A 330 9.44 -10.25 -7.54
CA SER A 330 9.93 -9.48 -6.40
C SER A 330 11.44 -9.32 -6.42
N ALA A 331 12.19 -10.40 -6.67
CA ALA A 331 13.64 -10.37 -6.77
C ALA A 331 14.13 -9.47 -7.91
N ALA A 332 13.41 -9.46 -9.04
CA ALA A 332 13.76 -8.63 -10.19
C ALA A 332 13.41 -7.14 -9.98
N THR A 333 12.34 -6.83 -9.22
CA THR A 333 11.73 -5.49 -9.28
C THR A 333 11.58 -4.77 -7.95
N ALA A 334 11.28 -5.48 -6.86
CA ALA A 334 10.89 -4.88 -5.60
C ALA A 334 12.08 -4.42 -4.74
N ASP A 335 11.88 -3.36 -3.99
CA ASP A 335 12.78 -2.89 -2.92
C ASP A 335 12.37 -3.48 -1.55
N CYS A 336 11.06 -3.78 -1.39
CA CYS A 336 10.50 -4.40 -0.20
C CYS A 336 9.52 -5.50 -0.57
N VAL A 337 9.48 -6.57 0.23
CA VAL A 337 8.48 -7.64 0.12
C VAL A 337 7.68 -7.71 1.41
N PHE A 338 6.35 -7.70 1.28
CA PHE A 338 5.44 -8.02 2.36
C PHE A 338 5.12 -9.52 2.36
N ALA A 339 5.24 -10.18 3.51
CA ALA A 339 5.05 -11.62 3.64
C ALA A 339 4.23 -11.98 4.89
N ILE A 340 3.51 -13.10 4.83
CA ILE A 340 2.79 -13.70 5.96
C ILE A 340 3.09 -15.19 5.96
N GLU A 341 3.83 -15.69 6.98
CA GLU A 341 4.38 -17.03 6.94
C GLU A 341 3.88 -17.98 8.04
N GLY A 342 3.22 -17.51 9.08
CA GLY A 342 2.63 -18.31 10.17
C GLY A 342 3.62 -18.95 11.13
N SER A 343 4.94 -18.96 10.85
CA SER A 343 5.99 -19.39 11.77
C SER A 343 7.34 -18.80 11.39
N ILE A 344 8.23 -18.69 12.38
CA ILE A 344 9.60 -18.17 12.18
C ILE A 344 10.40 -19.01 11.19
N ASP A 345 10.32 -20.35 11.24
CA ASP A 345 11.06 -21.23 10.33
C ASP A 345 10.64 -21.05 8.86
N ARG A 346 9.34 -20.83 8.61
CA ARG A 346 8.85 -20.55 7.26
C ARG A 346 9.29 -19.18 6.77
N ALA A 347 9.25 -18.20 7.66
CA ALA A 347 9.72 -16.84 7.37
C ALA A 347 11.22 -16.81 7.05
N GLN A 348 12.04 -17.55 7.81
CA GLN A 348 13.48 -17.70 7.53
C GLN A 348 13.76 -18.35 6.16
N ARG A 349 13.02 -19.40 5.81
CA ARG A 349 13.14 -20.02 4.48
C ARG A 349 12.76 -19.07 3.36
N LEU A 350 11.66 -18.32 3.51
CA LEU A 350 11.26 -17.32 2.52
C LEU A 350 12.30 -16.19 2.41
N TYR A 351 12.81 -15.71 3.55
CA TYR A 351 13.83 -14.68 3.59
C TYR A 351 15.08 -15.12 2.83
N ALA A 352 15.59 -16.31 3.11
CA ALA A 352 16.75 -16.88 2.43
C ALA A 352 16.51 -17.04 0.92
N ASP A 353 15.39 -17.66 0.53
CA ASP A 353 15.01 -17.86 -0.88
C ASP A 353 14.95 -16.53 -1.66
N LEU A 354 14.32 -15.49 -1.10
CA LEU A 354 14.28 -14.18 -1.75
C LEU A 354 15.67 -13.57 -1.90
N LYS A 355 16.52 -13.65 -0.88
CA LYS A 355 17.87 -13.09 -0.92
C LYS A 355 18.78 -13.84 -1.91
N GLU A 356 18.64 -15.15 -2.02
CA GLU A 356 19.41 -16.00 -2.96
C GLU A 356 19.07 -15.74 -4.44
N ARG A 357 17.87 -15.20 -4.73
CA ARG A 357 17.48 -14.86 -6.11
C ARG A 357 18.12 -13.56 -6.62
N LEU A 358 18.47 -12.63 -5.74
CA LEU A 358 18.89 -11.26 -6.09
C LEU A 358 20.12 -11.19 -7.03
N PRO A 359 21.17 -12.01 -6.86
CA PRO A 359 22.35 -11.97 -7.73
C PRO A 359 22.05 -12.21 -9.21
N ARG A 360 21.01 -12.97 -9.55
CA ARG A 360 20.56 -13.19 -10.93
C ARG A 360 20.16 -11.89 -11.64
N TYR A 361 19.79 -10.88 -10.86
CA TYR A 361 19.37 -9.55 -11.32
C TYR A 361 20.41 -8.46 -11.03
N GLY A 362 21.65 -8.86 -10.72
CA GLY A 362 22.74 -7.92 -10.37
C GLY A 362 22.47 -7.14 -9.07
N ARG A 363 21.70 -7.71 -8.15
CA ARG A 363 21.26 -7.07 -6.92
C ARG A 363 21.94 -7.67 -5.69
N THR A 364 22.17 -6.84 -4.68
CA THR A 364 22.72 -7.27 -3.39
C THR A 364 21.63 -7.59 -2.37
N SER A 365 21.97 -8.32 -1.33
CA SER A 365 21.09 -8.69 -0.23
C SER A 365 20.42 -7.47 0.44
N GLU A 366 21.14 -6.36 0.54
CA GLU A 366 20.70 -5.11 1.18
C GLU A 366 19.65 -4.36 0.34
N SER A 367 19.59 -4.62 -0.96
CA SER A 367 18.70 -3.95 -1.90
C SER A 367 17.24 -4.39 -1.81
N LEU A 368 16.93 -5.43 -1.03
CA LEU A 368 15.59 -5.94 -0.79
C LEU A 368 15.35 -6.08 0.72
N LYS A 369 14.25 -5.52 1.22
CA LYS A 369 13.79 -5.68 2.60
C LYS A 369 12.59 -6.62 2.65
N VAL A 370 12.51 -7.46 3.66
CA VAL A 370 11.38 -8.37 3.89
C VAL A 370 10.63 -7.95 5.15
N LEU A 371 9.35 -7.63 5.03
CA LEU A 371 8.49 -7.20 6.13
C LEU A 371 7.46 -8.28 6.44
N SER A 372 7.47 -8.77 7.67
CA SER A 372 6.49 -9.77 8.12
C SER A 372 5.20 -9.09 8.60
N GLY A 373 4.05 -9.50 8.07
CA GLY A 373 2.74 -9.07 8.56
C GLY A 373 2.44 -9.68 9.92
N VAL A 374 2.09 -8.84 10.89
CA VAL A 374 1.78 -9.28 12.26
C VAL A 374 0.57 -8.56 12.82
N THR A 375 -0.34 -9.31 13.43
CA THR A 375 -1.42 -8.76 14.27
C THR A 375 -0.97 -8.82 15.71
N ILE A 376 -1.02 -7.67 16.42
CA ILE A 376 -0.45 -7.57 17.76
C ILE A 376 -1.52 -7.21 18.79
N PHE A 377 -1.72 -8.09 19.77
CA PHE A 377 -2.49 -7.83 20.98
C PHE A 377 -1.54 -7.60 22.15
N VAL A 378 -1.33 -6.36 22.54
CA VAL A 378 -0.47 -6.01 23.66
C VAL A 378 -1.28 -5.48 24.84
N GLY A 379 -1.11 -6.08 26.01
CA GLY A 379 -1.58 -5.60 27.30
C GLY A 379 -0.39 -5.17 28.17
N GLU A 380 -0.61 -4.49 29.28
CA GLU A 380 0.45 -4.24 30.27
C GLU A 380 0.88 -5.55 30.94
N THR A 381 -0.03 -6.55 30.96
CA THR A 381 0.20 -7.92 31.41
C THR A 381 -0.25 -8.93 30.35
N GLU A 382 0.17 -10.18 30.49
CA GLU A 382 -0.29 -11.31 29.65
C GLU A 382 -1.82 -11.47 29.76
N ALA A 383 -2.36 -11.38 30.98
CA ALA A 383 -3.81 -11.52 31.23
C ALA A 383 -4.63 -10.40 30.55
N GLU A 384 -4.14 -9.16 30.53
CA GLU A 384 -4.79 -8.08 29.81
C GLU A 384 -4.77 -8.30 28.30
N ALA A 385 -3.64 -8.76 27.75
CA ALA A 385 -3.54 -9.09 26.34
C ALA A 385 -4.52 -10.23 25.93
N ASP A 386 -4.68 -11.22 26.80
CA ASP A 386 -5.65 -12.30 26.61
C ASP A 386 -7.10 -11.78 26.66
N ALA A 387 -7.41 -10.90 27.60
CA ALA A 387 -8.75 -10.29 27.71
C ALA A 387 -9.11 -9.48 26.46
N LEU A 388 -8.20 -8.62 25.98
CA LEU A 388 -8.40 -7.84 24.75
C LEU A 388 -8.63 -8.73 23.53
N PHE A 389 -7.89 -9.83 23.44
CA PHE A 389 -8.06 -10.80 22.37
C PHE A 389 -9.44 -11.46 22.45
N GLN A 390 -9.86 -11.96 23.62
CA GLN A 390 -11.15 -12.61 23.80
C GLN A 390 -12.33 -11.65 23.57
N GLU A 391 -12.20 -10.40 23.97
CA GLU A 391 -13.21 -9.37 23.72
C GLU A 391 -13.49 -9.22 22.22
N LEU A 392 -12.47 -9.10 21.38
CA LEU A 392 -12.63 -9.01 19.93
C LEU A 392 -13.14 -10.30 19.29
N GLU A 393 -12.66 -11.47 19.73
CA GLU A 393 -13.16 -12.76 19.25
C GLU A 393 -14.67 -12.93 19.51
N ASN A 394 -15.18 -12.39 20.60
CA ASN A 394 -16.60 -12.43 20.91
C ASN A 394 -17.45 -11.50 20.00
N LEU A 395 -16.82 -10.53 19.36
CA LEU A 395 -17.47 -9.61 18.41
C LEU A 395 -17.53 -10.13 16.98
N VAL A 396 -16.88 -11.28 16.65
CA VAL A 396 -16.90 -11.83 15.30
C VAL A 396 -18.33 -12.19 14.88
N PRO A 397 -18.87 -11.60 13.77
CA PRO A 397 -20.16 -12.00 13.25
C PRO A 397 -20.16 -13.47 12.81
N PRO A 398 -21.15 -14.26 13.22
CA PRO A 398 -21.20 -15.69 12.87
C PRO A 398 -21.14 -15.98 11.37
N ALA A 399 -21.80 -15.16 10.54
CA ALA A 399 -21.78 -15.31 9.08
C ALA A 399 -20.35 -15.16 8.52
N VAL A 400 -19.55 -14.22 9.04
CA VAL A 400 -18.16 -14.01 8.64
C VAL A 400 -17.29 -15.19 9.05
N GLY A 401 -17.43 -15.66 10.30
CA GLY A 401 -16.67 -16.80 10.81
C GLY A 401 -16.96 -18.09 10.03
N LEU A 402 -18.23 -18.34 9.75
CA LEU A 402 -18.68 -19.53 9.01
C LEU A 402 -18.20 -19.51 7.56
N GLU A 403 -18.34 -18.39 6.85
CA GLU A 403 -17.86 -18.25 5.47
C GLU A 403 -16.35 -18.45 5.37
N TYR A 404 -15.62 -17.88 6.34
CA TYR A 404 -14.19 -18.06 6.38
C TYR A 404 -13.78 -19.51 6.58
N LEU A 405 -14.36 -20.18 7.58
CA LEU A 405 -14.10 -21.58 7.82
C LEU A 405 -14.46 -22.44 6.59
N SER A 406 -15.61 -22.16 5.96
CA SER A 406 -16.05 -22.85 4.75
C SER A 406 -15.03 -22.74 3.61
N LYS A 407 -14.48 -21.53 3.39
CA LYS A 407 -13.41 -21.31 2.39
C LYS A 407 -12.14 -22.08 2.72
N MET A 408 -11.75 -22.12 3.99
CA MET A 408 -10.52 -22.81 4.41
C MET A 408 -10.62 -24.33 4.28
N VAL A 409 -11.78 -24.91 4.59
CA VAL A 409 -12.00 -26.35 4.44
C VAL A 409 -12.41 -26.76 3.02
N GLY A 410 -12.78 -25.79 2.17
CA GLY A 410 -13.11 -26.01 0.76
C GLY A 410 -14.53 -26.50 0.50
N THR A 411 -15.41 -26.46 1.51
CA THR A 411 -16.82 -26.82 1.37
C THR A 411 -17.71 -25.91 2.24
N SER A 412 -18.98 -25.70 1.82
CA SER A 412 -19.91 -24.88 2.58
C SER A 412 -20.33 -25.58 3.88
N LEU A 413 -20.21 -24.88 4.98
CA LEU A 413 -20.67 -25.32 6.30
C LEU A 413 -22.01 -24.67 6.72
N ALA A 414 -22.70 -23.97 5.82
CA ALA A 414 -23.94 -23.25 6.11
C ALA A 414 -25.08 -24.15 6.61
N ALA A 415 -25.09 -25.41 6.26
CA ALA A 415 -26.10 -26.37 6.69
C ALA A 415 -25.86 -26.94 8.11
N TYR A 416 -24.74 -26.67 8.73
CA TYR A 416 -24.37 -27.24 10.02
C TYR A 416 -24.64 -26.25 11.18
N PRO A 417 -25.16 -26.74 12.33
CA PRO A 417 -25.35 -25.89 13.49
C PRO A 417 -24.02 -25.32 13.99
N LEU A 418 -24.00 -24.01 14.27
CA LEU A 418 -22.77 -23.33 14.73
C LEU A 418 -22.20 -23.93 16.01
N ASP A 419 -23.08 -24.34 16.93
CA ASP A 419 -22.71 -24.91 18.22
C ASP A 419 -22.73 -26.45 18.21
N GLY A 420 -22.98 -27.05 17.04
CA GLY A 420 -22.78 -28.48 16.78
C GLY A 420 -21.31 -28.82 16.53
N SER A 421 -20.97 -30.09 16.72
CA SER A 421 -19.64 -30.61 16.43
C SER A 421 -19.24 -30.36 14.99
N MET A 422 -17.95 -30.14 14.74
CA MET A 422 -17.41 -30.01 13.38
C MET A 422 -17.74 -31.30 12.59
N PRO A 423 -18.34 -31.16 11.38
CA PRO A 423 -18.73 -32.36 10.60
C PRO A 423 -17.51 -33.17 10.18
N LYS A 424 -17.68 -34.48 10.08
CA LYS A 424 -16.72 -35.36 9.42
C LYS A 424 -16.84 -35.13 7.91
N LEU A 425 -15.85 -34.47 7.33
CA LEU A 425 -15.80 -34.18 5.89
C LEU A 425 -14.88 -35.21 5.24
N ASP A 426 -15.38 -35.91 4.23
CA ASP A 426 -14.60 -36.85 3.45
C ASP A 426 -13.50 -36.13 2.66
N SER A 427 -12.39 -36.82 2.41
CA SER A 427 -11.23 -36.25 1.72
C SER A 427 -11.54 -35.70 0.31
N GLU A 428 -12.63 -36.13 -0.31
CA GLU A 428 -13.13 -35.67 -1.61
C GLU A 428 -13.85 -34.31 -1.52
N HIS A 429 -14.38 -33.97 -0.34
CA HIS A 429 -15.10 -32.71 -0.08
C HIS A 429 -14.21 -31.62 0.55
N VAL A 430 -12.99 -32.00 0.93
CA VAL A 430 -12.00 -31.03 1.47
C VAL A 430 -11.18 -30.52 0.31
N GLY A 431 -11.17 -29.19 0.13
CA GLY A 431 -10.39 -28.55 -0.93
C GLY A 431 -8.93 -29.03 -0.96
N PRO A 432 -8.24 -28.88 -2.10
CA PRO A 432 -6.92 -29.49 -2.37
C PRO A 432 -5.78 -28.99 -1.45
N THR A 433 -6.07 -28.05 -0.56
CA THR A 433 -5.07 -27.45 0.33
C THR A 433 -4.89 -28.30 1.59
N GLY A 434 -3.66 -28.62 1.97
CA GLY A 434 -3.34 -29.31 3.23
C GLY A 434 -3.84 -28.59 4.49
N ILE A 435 -4.18 -27.29 4.37
CA ILE A 435 -4.72 -26.47 5.46
C ILE A 435 -6.11 -26.93 5.89
N GLY A 436 -7.02 -27.20 4.96
CA GLY A 436 -8.38 -27.67 5.30
C GLY A 436 -8.34 -28.99 6.06
N LYS A 437 -7.49 -29.93 5.63
CA LYS A 437 -7.28 -31.21 6.34
C LYS A 437 -6.73 -31.02 7.76
N ALA A 438 -5.78 -30.08 7.93
CA ALA A 438 -5.21 -29.79 9.23
C ALA A 438 -6.26 -29.18 10.18
N ILE A 439 -7.12 -28.27 9.68
CA ILE A 439 -8.21 -27.66 10.47
C ILE A 439 -9.21 -28.74 10.93
N ILE A 440 -9.63 -29.65 10.05
CA ILE A 440 -10.56 -30.72 10.38
C ILE A 440 -9.95 -31.68 11.42
N ALA A 441 -8.68 -32.04 11.23
CA ALA A 441 -7.98 -32.93 12.18
C ALA A 441 -7.84 -32.25 13.56
N MET A 442 -7.50 -30.97 13.60
CA MET A 442 -7.45 -30.19 14.84
C MET A 442 -8.81 -30.14 15.52
N ALA A 443 -9.88 -29.79 14.77
CA ALA A 443 -11.21 -29.70 15.32
C ALA A 443 -11.72 -31.05 15.89
N ALA A 444 -11.40 -32.15 15.21
CA ALA A 444 -11.74 -33.50 15.69
C ALA A 444 -10.96 -33.86 16.96
N ALA A 445 -9.65 -33.60 17.00
CA ALA A 445 -8.79 -33.88 18.15
C ALA A 445 -9.19 -33.11 19.41
N GLU A 446 -9.61 -31.87 19.25
CA GLU A 446 -10.01 -30.97 20.34
C GLU A 446 -11.53 -30.98 20.60
N ALA A 447 -12.30 -31.83 19.89
CA ALA A 447 -13.77 -31.93 19.97
C ALA A 447 -14.49 -30.55 19.81
N LEU A 448 -13.99 -29.71 18.90
CA LEU A 448 -14.50 -28.36 18.72
C LEU A 448 -15.83 -28.31 17.96
N THR A 449 -16.69 -27.37 18.33
CA THR A 449 -17.86 -26.98 17.52
C THR A 449 -17.43 -26.19 16.29
N VAL A 450 -18.36 -26.02 15.32
CA VAL A 450 -18.12 -25.16 14.14
C VAL A 450 -17.73 -23.74 14.58
N ARG A 451 -18.43 -23.18 15.58
CA ARG A 451 -18.13 -21.85 16.16
C ARG A 451 -16.73 -21.80 16.79
N GLN A 452 -16.39 -22.77 17.59
CA GLN A 452 -15.07 -22.83 18.24
C GLN A 452 -13.96 -23.00 17.20
N THR A 453 -14.20 -23.77 16.14
CA THR A 453 -13.23 -23.98 15.06
C THR A 453 -12.93 -22.67 14.32
N TYR A 454 -13.96 -21.91 13.89
CA TYR A 454 -13.66 -20.65 13.22
C TYR A 454 -13.03 -19.63 14.15
N LYS A 455 -13.43 -19.54 15.42
CA LYS A 455 -12.76 -18.66 16.40
C LYS A 455 -11.28 -19.02 16.61
N ARG A 456 -10.93 -20.30 16.49
CA ARG A 456 -9.55 -20.78 16.64
C ARG A 456 -8.65 -20.39 15.47
N ILE A 457 -9.20 -20.29 14.24
CA ILE A 457 -8.42 -20.03 13.02
C ILE A 457 -8.46 -18.58 12.54
N LEU A 458 -9.52 -17.84 12.81
CA LEU A 458 -9.70 -16.45 12.36
C LEU A 458 -8.56 -15.50 12.75
N PRO A 459 -8.00 -15.54 13.97
CA PRO A 459 -6.96 -14.61 14.39
C PRO A 459 -5.68 -14.67 13.54
N GLN A 460 -5.46 -15.80 12.85
CA GLN A 460 -4.28 -16.00 12.02
C GLN A 460 -4.40 -15.40 10.61
N MET A 461 -5.57 -14.85 10.27
CA MET A 461 -5.84 -14.33 8.91
C MET A 461 -5.05 -13.08 8.54
N ALA A 462 -4.84 -12.19 9.49
CA ALA A 462 -4.24 -10.89 9.22
C ALA A 462 -2.70 -10.91 9.28
N GLY A 463 -2.10 -12.07 9.46
CA GLY A 463 -0.66 -12.23 9.64
C GLY A 463 -0.33 -13.20 10.77
N ASN A 464 0.89 -13.14 11.27
CA ASN A 464 1.25 -13.81 12.49
C ASN A 464 0.56 -13.13 13.67
N LEU A 465 0.07 -13.89 14.63
CA LEU A 465 -0.54 -13.37 15.85
C LEU A 465 0.52 -13.30 16.96
N PHE A 466 0.87 -12.09 17.40
CA PHE A 466 1.70 -11.87 18.59
C PHE A 466 0.81 -11.32 19.71
N LYS A 467 0.85 -11.98 20.85
CA LYS A 467 0.00 -11.62 21.99
C LYS A 467 0.80 -11.71 23.28
N GLY A 468 0.67 -10.69 24.15
CA GLY A 468 1.31 -10.69 25.45
C GLY A 468 1.68 -9.31 25.97
N SER A 469 2.53 -9.31 27.00
CA SER A 469 3.13 -8.12 27.60
C SER A 469 4.09 -7.41 26.62
N PRO A 470 4.45 -6.13 26.87
CA PRO A 470 5.38 -5.39 26.02
C PRO A 470 6.73 -6.09 25.86
N LYS A 471 7.24 -6.66 26.98
CA LYS A 471 8.50 -7.40 26.97
C LYS A 471 8.40 -8.63 26.06
N ARG A 472 7.34 -9.44 26.19
CA ARG A 472 7.13 -10.65 25.38
C ARG A 472 7.02 -10.33 23.90
N ILE A 473 6.25 -9.29 23.55
CA ILE A 473 6.13 -8.85 22.14
C ILE A 473 7.51 -8.44 21.60
N ALA A 474 8.27 -7.65 22.36
CA ALA A 474 9.60 -7.23 21.95
C ALA A 474 10.57 -8.43 21.84
N ASP A 475 10.49 -9.43 22.73
CA ASP A 475 11.29 -10.66 22.67
C ASP A 475 11.03 -11.42 21.35
N ILE A 476 9.75 -11.62 20.97
CA ILE A 476 9.36 -12.29 19.72
C ILE A 476 9.85 -11.50 18.50
N MET A 477 9.64 -10.17 18.50
CA MET A 477 10.07 -9.32 17.39
C MET A 477 11.60 -9.32 17.23
N GLU A 478 12.35 -9.29 18.33
CA GLU A 478 13.80 -9.38 18.32
C GLU A 478 14.29 -10.73 17.80
N GLU A 479 13.67 -11.84 18.23
CA GLU A 479 13.98 -13.19 17.76
C GLU A 479 13.80 -13.30 16.23
N TRP A 480 12.67 -12.84 15.70
CA TRP A 480 12.40 -12.84 14.25
C TRP A 480 13.39 -11.99 13.47
N TYR A 481 13.68 -10.80 13.96
CA TYR A 481 14.60 -9.86 13.31
C TYR A 481 16.04 -10.38 13.31
N ARG A 482 16.57 -10.78 14.49
CA ARG A 482 17.93 -11.31 14.61
C ARG A 482 18.09 -12.67 13.94
N GLY A 483 17.05 -13.48 13.96
CA GLY A 483 16.99 -14.79 13.31
C GLY A 483 16.89 -14.74 11.78
N LYS A 484 16.90 -13.53 11.15
CA LYS A 484 16.76 -13.38 9.70
C LYS A 484 15.46 -13.99 9.14
N ALA A 485 14.38 -13.86 9.89
CA ALA A 485 13.03 -14.15 9.43
C ALA A 485 12.41 -12.94 8.71
N CYS A 486 12.87 -11.73 9.04
CA CYS A 486 12.45 -10.48 8.42
C CYS A 486 13.48 -9.35 8.66
N ASP A 487 13.36 -8.25 7.91
CA ASP A 487 14.06 -6.98 8.17
C ASP A 487 13.17 -6.01 9.01
N GLY A 488 11.92 -6.39 9.28
CA GLY A 488 10.96 -5.60 10.04
C GLY A 488 9.54 -6.13 9.94
N PHE A 489 8.58 -5.35 10.43
CA PHE A 489 7.20 -5.79 10.57
C PHE A 489 6.21 -4.80 9.98
N MET A 490 5.16 -5.34 9.34
CA MET A 490 3.96 -4.58 9.05
C MET A 490 2.95 -4.83 10.17
N ILE A 491 2.74 -3.82 10.99
CA ILE A 491 1.86 -3.88 12.16
C ILE A 491 0.41 -3.70 11.71
N ALA A 492 -0.37 -4.75 11.87
CA ALA A 492 -1.81 -4.73 11.73
C ALA A 492 -2.44 -4.58 13.12
N ALA A 493 -2.84 -3.36 13.47
CA ALA A 493 -3.52 -3.12 14.74
C ALA A 493 -4.91 -3.78 14.71
N PRO A 494 -5.26 -4.63 15.68
CA PRO A 494 -6.55 -5.31 15.69
C PRO A 494 -7.74 -4.34 15.78
N VAL A 495 -7.59 -3.25 16.53
CA VAL A 495 -8.55 -2.13 16.65
C VAL A 495 -7.82 -0.82 16.38
N VAL A 496 -8.45 0.09 15.64
CA VAL A 496 -7.90 1.42 15.35
C VAL A 496 -8.81 2.50 15.96
N PRO A 497 -8.26 3.51 16.66
CA PRO A 497 -6.83 3.83 16.82
C PRO A 497 -6.14 3.11 17.98
N THR A 498 -6.88 2.63 18.96
CA THR A 498 -6.39 2.21 20.27
C THR A 498 -5.35 1.11 20.25
N GLY A 499 -5.46 0.14 19.34
CA GLY A 499 -4.48 -0.93 19.19
C GLY A 499 -3.11 -0.42 18.72
N LEU A 500 -3.08 0.54 17.77
CA LEU A 500 -1.85 1.15 17.32
C LEU A 500 -1.24 2.08 18.39
N GLU A 501 -2.07 2.91 19.03
CA GLU A 501 -1.64 3.77 20.14
C GLU A 501 -1.05 2.95 21.29
N ARG A 502 -1.67 1.82 21.63
CA ARG A 502 -1.18 0.89 22.66
C ARG A 502 0.18 0.27 22.28
N PHE A 503 0.34 -0.18 21.05
CA PHE A 503 1.61 -0.70 20.56
C PHE A 503 2.72 0.36 20.64
N ILE A 504 2.44 1.58 20.18
CA ILE A 504 3.39 2.71 20.23
C ILE A 504 3.76 3.05 21.67
N ARG A 505 2.80 3.09 22.57
CA ARG A 505 3.04 3.45 23.98
C ARG A 505 3.81 2.38 24.75
N LEU A 506 3.54 1.10 24.48
CA LEU A 506 4.04 0.00 25.30
C LEU A 506 5.23 -0.74 24.69
N VAL A 507 5.23 -1.00 23.37
CA VAL A 507 6.25 -1.84 22.73
C VAL A 507 7.37 -1.01 22.12
N VAL A 508 7.05 0.10 21.45
CA VAL A 508 8.06 0.94 20.79
C VAL A 508 9.17 1.40 21.76
N PRO A 509 8.89 1.89 22.97
CA PRO A 509 9.95 2.27 23.91
C PRO A 509 10.86 1.11 24.30
N GLU A 510 10.33 -0.11 24.41
CA GLU A 510 11.12 -1.30 24.71
C GLU A 510 12.03 -1.69 23.54
N LEU A 511 11.54 -1.61 22.29
CA LEU A 511 12.36 -1.83 21.10
C LEU A 511 13.48 -0.77 20.99
N GLN A 512 13.17 0.48 21.31
CA GLN A 512 14.15 1.58 21.32
C GLN A 512 15.20 1.38 22.43
N ARG A 513 14.79 1.00 23.64
CA ARG A 513 15.70 0.68 24.75
C ARG A 513 16.68 -0.45 24.41
N ARG A 514 16.24 -1.42 23.59
CA ARG A 514 17.10 -2.52 23.10
C ARG A 514 17.99 -2.11 21.93
N GLY A 515 17.86 -0.89 21.40
CA GLY A 515 18.57 -0.45 20.20
C GLY A 515 18.12 -1.14 18.92
N LEU A 516 16.92 -1.72 18.92
CA LEU A 516 16.32 -2.40 17.77
C LEU A 516 15.56 -1.47 16.84
N PHE A 517 15.04 -0.38 17.37
CA PHE A 517 14.23 0.57 16.63
C PHE A 517 14.73 2.01 16.84
N ARG A 518 14.47 2.87 15.86
CA ARG A 518 14.90 4.28 15.88
C ARG A 518 14.21 5.09 16.97
N THR A 519 14.90 6.06 17.52
CA THR A 519 14.35 7.10 18.39
C THR A 519 13.96 8.34 17.59
N GLU A 520 14.67 8.61 16.47
CA GLU A 520 14.42 9.72 15.56
C GLU A 520 14.59 9.28 14.09
N TYR A 521 13.98 10.03 13.17
CA TYR A 521 14.21 9.84 11.75
C TYR A 521 15.55 10.47 11.35
N GLU A 522 16.45 9.68 10.80
CA GLU A 522 17.74 10.14 10.27
C GLU A 522 17.63 10.59 8.81
N GLY A 523 16.95 9.79 7.98
CA GLY A 523 16.75 10.06 6.58
C GLY A 523 15.68 11.11 6.29
N ARG A 524 15.75 11.72 5.11
CA ARG A 524 14.74 12.66 4.58
C ARG A 524 13.73 11.98 3.67
N THR A 525 14.15 10.92 3.00
CA THR A 525 13.36 10.13 2.05
C THR A 525 13.00 8.76 2.63
N LEU A 526 12.00 8.11 2.03
CA LEU A 526 11.64 6.74 2.42
C LEU A 526 12.81 5.78 2.17
N ARG A 527 13.52 5.91 1.02
CA ARG A 527 14.70 5.08 0.73
C ARG A 527 15.77 5.20 1.80
N GLU A 528 16.12 6.42 2.18
CA GLU A 528 17.12 6.66 3.23
C GLU A 528 16.71 6.02 4.56
N ASN A 529 15.45 6.18 4.98
CA ASN A 529 14.94 5.60 6.21
C ASN A 529 14.92 4.06 6.20
N LEU A 530 14.79 3.44 5.01
CA LEU A 530 14.85 1.99 4.83
C LEU A 530 16.26 1.46 4.57
N GLY A 531 17.28 2.34 4.53
CA GLY A 531 18.65 1.95 4.20
C GLY A 531 18.79 1.42 2.77
N LEU A 532 18.03 1.98 1.84
CA LEU A 532 18.05 1.65 0.41
C LEU A 532 18.77 2.73 -0.37
N ALA A 533 19.67 2.31 -1.27
CA ALA A 533 20.36 3.25 -2.14
C ALA A 533 19.38 3.98 -3.08
N ARG A 534 19.68 5.25 -3.39
CA ARG A 534 19.01 5.97 -4.47
C ARG A 534 19.45 5.35 -5.81
N PRO A 535 18.53 4.84 -6.66
CA PRO A 535 18.89 4.25 -7.94
C PRO A 535 19.61 5.25 -8.85
N ALA A 536 20.67 4.80 -9.51
CA ALA A 536 21.28 5.58 -10.57
C ALA A 536 20.30 5.76 -11.73
N ASN A 537 20.39 6.91 -12.44
CA ASN A 537 19.61 7.09 -13.66
C ASN A 537 20.22 6.19 -14.76
N ARG A 538 19.39 5.36 -15.40
CA ARG A 538 19.87 4.40 -16.42
C ARG A 538 20.32 5.07 -17.72
N PHE A 539 19.76 6.24 -18.04
CA PHE A 539 20.07 6.96 -19.28
C PHE A 539 21.10 8.08 -19.07
N PHE A 540 21.21 8.58 -17.84
CA PHE A 540 22.10 9.65 -17.45
C PHE A 540 22.89 9.24 -16.19
N PRO A 541 23.83 8.27 -16.32
CA PRO A 541 24.67 7.92 -15.19
C PRO A 541 25.49 9.15 -14.79
N HIS A 542 25.51 9.49 -13.50
CA HIS A 542 26.46 10.48 -13.01
C HIS A 542 27.87 9.97 -13.31
N PRO A 543 28.76 10.82 -13.86
CA PRO A 543 30.17 10.46 -13.89
C PRO A 543 30.55 10.09 -12.45
N ALA A 544 31.16 8.91 -12.27
CA ALA A 544 31.70 8.53 -10.97
C ALA A 544 32.53 9.74 -10.48
N LYS A 545 32.21 10.30 -9.30
CA LYS A 545 33.12 11.25 -8.67
C LYS A 545 34.46 10.55 -8.65
N ALA A 546 35.42 11.07 -9.42
CA ALA A 546 36.80 10.66 -9.29
C ALA A 546 37.12 10.78 -7.80
N LEU A 547 37.49 9.69 -7.17
CA LEU A 547 38.05 9.72 -5.84
C LEU A 547 39.32 10.56 -6.01
N GLU A 548 39.20 11.85 -5.69
CA GLU A 548 40.39 12.69 -5.49
C GLU A 548 41.15 12.05 -4.35
N GLY A 549 42.34 11.52 -4.73
CA GLY A 549 43.27 10.81 -3.88
C GLY A 549 43.90 11.70 -2.79
#